data_9ef25c863343be053b5da3d5c2fb63c3
#
_entry.id   9ef25c863343be053b5da3d5c2fb63c3
#
_cell.length_a   1.000
_cell.length_b   1.000
_cell.length_c   1.000
_cell.angle_alpha   90.00
_cell.angle_beta   90.00
_cell.angle_gamma   90.00
#
_symmetry.space_group_name_H-M   'P 1'
#
loop_
_entity.id
_entity.type
_entity.pdbx_description
1 polymer ?
#
loop_
_entity_poly.entity_id
_entity_poly.type
_entity_poly.pdbx_seq_one_letter_code
_entity_poly.pdbx_strand_id
1 'polypeptide(L)'
;VWLVGRRGPADAAFTTTELRELLGLANLSVTYERGELPEAAGGLDRRARGNLEAIAAALGRPAAGSQRRLHLLFDHRPVAIRGEGRVEAVEFESTLDGTRFEVPAQLVLRSIGYYGVPLPGVPFQDGRIPNLEGRVWDVDGSSRPREYAVGWIKRGPTGLIGANKSDATETVRHLLEDLAVAPDRPLSDPDALLAATDEVLAANALD
;
A
#
# COMPACT_ATOMS: atom_id res chain seq x y z
N VAL A 1 11.87 -11.71 -13.52
CA VAL A 1 10.97 -11.24 -12.45
C VAL A 1 9.54 -11.31 -12.98
N TRP A 2 8.60 -11.74 -12.12
CA TRP A 2 7.17 -11.72 -12.41
C TRP A 2 6.52 -10.63 -11.59
N LEU A 3 5.78 -9.73 -12.24
CA LEU A 3 4.90 -8.75 -11.60
C LEU A 3 3.47 -9.23 -11.81
N VAL A 4 2.82 -9.58 -10.70
CA VAL A 4 1.51 -10.24 -10.75
C VAL A 4 0.44 -9.33 -10.17
N GLY A 5 -0.65 -9.15 -10.90
CA GLY A 5 -1.83 -8.38 -10.50
C GLY A 5 -3.09 -9.24 -10.49
N ARG A 6 -3.86 -9.19 -9.40
CA ARG A 6 -5.14 -9.92 -9.30
C ARG A 6 -6.21 -9.40 -10.25
N ARG A 7 -6.14 -8.12 -10.60
CA ARG A 7 -7.03 -7.45 -11.54
C ARG A 7 -6.28 -7.12 -12.83
N GLY A 8 -7.00 -6.65 -13.82
CA GLY A 8 -6.43 -6.20 -15.09
C GLY A 8 -5.43 -5.03 -14.94
N PRO A 9 -4.62 -4.77 -15.98
CA PRO A 9 -3.58 -3.74 -15.93
C PRO A 9 -4.13 -2.31 -15.77
N ALA A 10 -5.36 -2.06 -16.17
CA ALA A 10 -6.04 -0.78 -15.96
C ALA A 10 -6.33 -0.49 -14.48
N ASP A 11 -6.54 -1.56 -13.68
CA ASP A 11 -6.83 -1.49 -12.25
C ASP A 11 -5.58 -1.49 -11.37
N ALA A 12 -4.39 -1.56 -11.97
CA ALA A 12 -3.15 -1.63 -11.23
C ALA A 12 -2.93 -0.37 -10.37
N ALA A 13 -2.47 -0.57 -9.13
CA ALA A 13 -2.37 0.49 -8.13
C ALA A 13 -1.11 1.37 -8.25
N PHE A 14 -0.10 0.92 -9.00
CA PHE A 14 1.13 1.70 -9.19
C PHE A 14 0.87 3.00 -9.98
N THR A 15 1.65 4.02 -9.70
CA THR A 15 1.59 5.27 -10.47
C THR A 15 2.23 5.10 -11.83
N THR A 16 1.78 5.89 -12.81
CA THR A 16 2.39 5.89 -14.16
C THR A 16 3.87 6.28 -14.13
N THR A 17 4.29 7.11 -13.18
CA THR A 17 5.69 7.52 -13.01
C THR A 17 6.54 6.33 -12.57
N GLU A 18 6.16 5.64 -11.50
CA GLU A 18 6.86 4.44 -11.01
C GLU A 18 6.93 3.34 -12.07
N LEU A 19 5.82 3.15 -12.79
CA LEU A 19 5.79 2.18 -13.88
C LEU A 19 6.76 2.55 -15.01
N ARG A 20 6.81 3.81 -15.42
CA ARG A 20 7.74 4.29 -16.46
C ARG A 20 9.20 4.17 -16.04
N GLU A 21 9.51 4.44 -14.78
CA GLU A 21 10.85 4.25 -14.23
C GLU A 21 11.27 2.77 -14.30
N LEU A 22 10.40 1.87 -13.85
CA LEU A 22 10.66 0.42 -13.94
C LEU A 22 10.82 -0.05 -15.38
N LEU A 23 9.89 0.31 -16.26
CA LEU A 23 9.92 -0.08 -17.66
C LEU A 23 11.04 0.61 -18.44
N GLY A 24 11.58 1.72 -17.95
CA GLY A 24 12.70 2.47 -18.51
C GLY A 24 14.09 1.89 -18.21
N LEU A 25 14.19 0.86 -17.37
CA LEU A 25 15.47 0.26 -17.01
C LEU A 25 16.21 -0.27 -18.25
N ALA A 26 17.51 0.02 -18.31
CA ALA A 26 18.37 -0.49 -19.37
C ALA A 26 18.45 -2.02 -19.32
N ASN A 27 18.53 -2.65 -20.49
CA ASN A 27 18.65 -4.11 -20.64
C ASN A 27 17.48 -4.90 -20.03
N LEU A 28 16.28 -4.29 -20.00
CA LEU A 28 15.03 -4.94 -19.58
C LEU A 28 14.20 -5.31 -20.82
N SER A 29 13.84 -6.57 -20.95
CA SER A 29 12.75 -7.01 -21.83
C SER A 29 11.48 -7.18 -21.03
N VAL A 30 10.35 -6.79 -21.63
CA VAL A 30 9.03 -6.87 -21.00
C VAL A 30 8.14 -7.77 -21.82
N THR A 31 7.45 -8.68 -21.15
CA THR A 31 6.44 -9.54 -21.76
C THR A 31 5.11 -9.39 -21.04
N TYR A 32 4.02 -9.56 -21.76
CA TYR A 32 2.67 -9.64 -21.21
C TYR A 32 2.21 -11.08 -21.31
N GLU A 33 1.90 -11.66 -20.17
CA GLU A 33 1.65 -13.10 -20.08
C GLU A 33 0.16 -13.39 -20.06
N ARG A 34 -0.23 -14.43 -20.82
CA ARG A 34 -1.59 -15.00 -20.82
C ARG A 34 -2.68 -14.00 -21.15
N GLY A 35 -2.68 -13.54 -22.39
CA GLY A 35 -3.69 -12.65 -22.94
C GLY A 35 -3.10 -11.54 -23.79
N GLU A 36 -3.96 -10.64 -24.21
CA GLU A 36 -3.60 -9.45 -24.94
C GLU A 36 -3.73 -8.23 -24.01
N LEU A 37 -2.80 -7.27 -24.18
CA LEU A 37 -2.90 -6.01 -23.45
C LEU A 37 -4.16 -5.26 -23.92
N PRO A 38 -5.08 -4.90 -23.02
CA PRO A 38 -6.25 -4.12 -23.41
C PRO A 38 -5.86 -2.79 -24.04
N GLU A 39 -6.59 -2.37 -25.06
CA GLU A 39 -6.45 -1.03 -25.60
C GLU A 39 -6.83 0.05 -24.57
N ALA A 40 -6.18 1.21 -24.66
CA ALA A 40 -6.51 2.37 -23.84
C ALA A 40 -7.81 3.03 -24.34
N ALA A 41 -8.94 2.33 -24.16
CA ALA A 41 -10.26 2.75 -24.62
C ALA A 41 -10.79 3.98 -23.84
N GLY A 42 -11.86 4.61 -24.37
CA GLY A 42 -12.55 5.71 -23.70
C GLY A 42 -13.14 5.28 -22.34
N GLY A 43 -13.20 6.23 -21.38
CA GLY A 43 -13.76 5.98 -20.04
C GLY A 43 -12.74 5.60 -18.95
N LEU A 44 -11.49 5.30 -19.32
CA LEU A 44 -10.41 5.09 -18.36
C LEU A 44 -9.96 6.40 -17.71
N ASP A 45 -9.64 6.35 -16.41
CA ASP A 45 -8.98 7.47 -15.75
C ASP A 45 -7.59 7.74 -16.34
N ARG A 46 -7.02 8.90 -16.00
CA ARG A 46 -5.71 9.33 -16.53
C ARG A 46 -4.59 8.35 -16.17
N ARG A 47 -4.62 7.75 -14.97
CA ARG A 47 -3.61 6.82 -14.50
C ARG A 47 -3.71 5.49 -15.26
N ALA A 48 -4.90 4.91 -15.36
CA ALA A 48 -5.13 3.66 -16.07
C ALA A 48 -4.69 3.74 -17.53
N ARG A 49 -5.08 4.83 -18.22
CA ARG A 49 -4.65 5.09 -19.59
C ARG A 49 -3.14 5.22 -19.71
N GLY A 50 -2.50 6.05 -18.87
CA GLY A 50 -1.05 6.23 -18.86
C GLY A 50 -0.26 4.96 -18.56
N ASN A 51 -0.83 4.06 -17.74
CA ASN A 51 -0.24 2.76 -17.45
C ASN A 51 -0.31 1.82 -18.64
N LEU A 52 -1.46 1.72 -19.32
CA LEU A 52 -1.62 0.90 -20.52
C LEU A 52 -0.69 1.37 -21.65
N GLU A 53 -0.63 2.69 -21.90
CA GLU A 53 0.28 3.28 -22.89
C GLU A 53 1.75 2.98 -22.57
N ALA A 54 2.17 3.08 -21.30
CA ALA A 54 3.53 2.76 -20.87
C ALA A 54 3.88 1.29 -21.07
N ILE A 55 2.96 0.39 -20.75
CA ILE A 55 3.14 -1.06 -20.98
C ILE A 55 3.23 -1.34 -22.48
N ALA A 56 2.30 -0.83 -23.29
CA ALA A 56 2.30 -1.01 -24.74
C ALA A 56 3.63 -0.55 -25.37
N ALA A 57 4.12 0.63 -24.98
CA ALA A 57 5.39 1.15 -25.45
C ALA A 57 6.59 0.27 -25.03
N ALA A 58 6.53 -0.37 -23.86
CA ALA A 58 7.58 -1.26 -23.40
C ALA A 58 7.58 -2.60 -24.14
N LEU A 59 6.40 -3.15 -24.43
CA LEU A 59 6.24 -4.39 -25.21
C LEU A 59 6.73 -4.22 -26.66
N GLY A 60 6.60 -3.05 -27.25
CA GLY A 60 7.08 -2.75 -28.59
C GLY A 60 8.60 -2.57 -28.72
N ARG A 61 9.37 -2.61 -27.62
CA ARG A 61 10.82 -2.43 -27.67
C ARG A 61 11.55 -3.72 -28.05
N PRO A 62 12.61 -3.65 -28.87
CA PRO A 62 13.43 -4.83 -29.17
C PRO A 62 14.04 -5.43 -27.91
N ALA A 63 13.91 -6.75 -27.77
CA ALA A 63 14.48 -7.51 -26.64
C ALA A 63 15.97 -7.87 -26.82
N ALA A 64 16.59 -7.43 -27.93
CA ALA A 64 17.97 -7.81 -28.28
C ALA A 64 18.97 -7.38 -27.21
N GLY A 65 19.74 -8.32 -26.67
CA GLY A 65 20.76 -8.10 -25.65
C GLY A 65 20.24 -7.93 -24.23
N SER A 66 18.94 -8.03 -23.99
CA SER A 66 18.36 -7.89 -22.66
C SER A 66 18.70 -9.08 -21.76
N GLN A 67 19.39 -8.82 -20.65
CA GLN A 67 19.72 -9.84 -19.64
C GLN A 67 18.64 -9.99 -18.55
N ARG A 68 17.74 -9.02 -18.45
CA ARG A 68 16.67 -8.97 -17.43
C ARG A 68 15.32 -9.11 -18.12
N ARG A 69 14.44 -9.94 -17.55
CA ARG A 69 13.09 -10.13 -18.05
C ARG A 69 12.07 -9.74 -16.97
N LEU A 70 11.09 -8.95 -17.36
CA LEU A 70 9.92 -8.63 -16.58
C LEU A 70 8.69 -9.24 -17.25
N HIS A 71 8.08 -10.21 -16.59
CA HIS A 71 6.84 -10.82 -17.02
C HIS A 71 5.68 -10.12 -16.31
N LEU A 72 4.78 -9.50 -17.05
CA LEU A 72 3.56 -8.89 -16.53
C LEU A 72 2.43 -9.92 -16.61
N LEU A 73 1.93 -10.34 -15.46
CA LEU A 73 0.86 -11.30 -15.31
C LEU A 73 -0.31 -10.66 -14.56
N PHE A 74 -1.34 -10.24 -15.28
CA PHE A 74 -2.57 -9.68 -14.73
C PHE A 74 -3.71 -10.68 -14.75
N ASP A 75 -4.77 -10.36 -14.03
CA ASP A 75 -5.95 -11.23 -13.85
C ASP A 75 -5.60 -12.60 -13.25
N HIS A 76 -4.58 -12.61 -12.37
CA HIS A 76 -4.13 -13.83 -11.69
C HIS A 76 -3.89 -13.57 -10.20
N ARG A 77 -4.21 -14.57 -9.38
CA ARG A 77 -3.94 -14.55 -7.94
C ARG A 77 -3.02 -15.69 -7.54
N PRO A 78 -2.09 -15.48 -6.60
CA PRO A 78 -1.34 -16.59 -6.03
C PRO A 78 -2.27 -17.44 -5.16
N VAL A 79 -2.20 -18.75 -5.30
CA VAL A 79 -3.00 -19.71 -4.51
C VAL A 79 -2.14 -20.58 -3.62
N ALA A 80 -0.87 -20.83 -3.98
CA ALA A 80 0.06 -21.54 -3.12
C ALA A 80 1.51 -21.14 -3.40
N ILE A 81 2.34 -21.23 -2.37
CA ILE A 81 3.80 -21.17 -2.48
C ILE A 81 4.29 -22.60 -2.27
N ARG A 82 5.09 -23.11 -3.18
CA ARG A 82 5.64 -24.46 -3.17
C ARG A 82 7.11 -24.43 -2.76
N GLY A 83 7.54 -25.51 -2.12
CA GLY A 83 8.92 -25.73 -1.70
C GLY A 83 9.02 -26.30 -0.31
N GLU A 84 10.16 -26.89 0.02
CA GLU A 84 10.47 -27.47 1.33
C GLU A 84 11.62 -26.68 1.95
N GLY A 85 11.32 -25.93 3.02
CA GLY A 85 12.29 -25.06 3.70
C GLY A 85 12.72 -23.78 2.91
N ARG A 86 12.38 -23.69 1.63
CA ARG A 86 12.62 -22.53 0.75
C ARG A 86 11.56 -22.45 -0.33
N VAL A 87 11.40 -21.29 -0.93
CA VAL A 87 10.51 -21.10 -2.08
C VAL A 87 11.13 -21.76 -3.33
N GLU A 88 10.36 -22.55 -4.03
CA GLU A 88 10.75 -23.22 -5.28
C GLU A 88 9.82 -22.85 -6.44
N ALA A 89 8.52 -22.66 -6.16
CA ALA A 89 7.55 -22.19 -7.14
C ALA A 89 6.38 -21.45 -6.47
N VAL A 90 5.63 -20.74 -7.29
CA VAL A 90 4.34 -20.16 -6.92
C VAL A 90 3.27 -20.64 -7.88
N GLU A 91 2.19 -21.19 -7.34
CA GLU A 91 1.00 -21.56 -8.09
C GLU A 91 0.07 -20.34 -8.21
N PHE A 92 -0.34 -20.04 -9.42
CA PHE A 92 -1.28 -18.98 -9.74
C PHE A 92 -2.58 -19.55 -10.31
N GLU A 93 -3.67 -18.82 -10.06
CA GLU A 93 -5.00 -19.09 -10.62
C GLU A 93 -5.50 -17.85 -11.36
N SER A 94 -5.95 -18.05 -12.59
CA SER A 94 -6.63 -17.01 -13.37
C SER A 94 -7.93 -16.60 -12.67
N THR A 95 -8.16 -15.31 -12.55
CA THR A 95 -9.41 -14.75 -11.99
C THR A 95 -10.53 -14.72 -13.04
N LEU A 96 -10.22 -14.99 -14.32
CA LEU A 96 -11.17 -14.98 -15.42
C LEU A 96 -11.81 -16.35 -15.63
N ASP A 97 -11.02 -17.42 -15.61
CA ASP A 97 -11.47 -18.77 -15.97
C ASP A 97 -11.08 -19.86 -14.95
N GLY A 98 -10.36 -19.51 -13.89
CA GLY A 98 -9.94 -20.42 -12.84
C GLY A 98 -8.80 -21.37 -13.23
N THR A 99 -8.20 -21.23 -14.42
CA THR A 99 -7.06 -22.06 -14.82
C THR A 99 -5.86 -21.85 -13.91
N ARG A 100 -5.11 -22.94 -13.64
CA ARG A 100 -3.95 -22.92 -12.73
C ARG A 100 -2.67 -23.27 -13.45
N PHE A 101 -1.57 -22.68 -12.97
CA PHE A 101 -0.22 -23.01 -13.41
C PHE A 101 0.81 -22.61 -12.38
N GLU A 102 1.99 -23.19 -12.46
CA GLU A 102 3.10 -22.87 -11.58
C GLU A 102 4.18 -22.06 -12.30
N VAL A 103 4.81 -21.17 -11.54
CA VAL A 103 5.99 -20.40 -11.96
C VAL A 103 7.13 -20.72 -11.01
N PRO A 104 8.29 -21.21 -11.51
CA PRO A 104 9.48 -21.37 -10.68
C PRO A 104 9.92 -20.02 -10.08
N ALA A 105 10.17 -20.01 -8.77
CA ALA A 105 10.59 -18.82 -8.05
C ALA A 105 11.47 -19.16 -6.86
N GLN A 106 12.47 -18.32 -6.58
CA GLN A 106 13.36 -18.44 -5.42
C GLN A 106 13.06 -17.37 -4.37
N LEU A 107 12.29 -16.33 -4.74
CA LEU A 107 11.90 -15.24 -3.86
C LEU A 107 10.49 -14.77 -4.21
N VAL A 108 9.67 -14.56 -3.19
CA VAL A 108 8.34 -13.95 -3.31
C VAL A 108 8.31 -12.67 -2.48
N LEU A 109 8.02 -11.56 -3.14
CA LEU A 109 7.81 -10.26 -2.50
C LEU A 109 6.31 -9.94 -2.53
N ARG A 110 5.72 -9.84 -1.37
CA ARG A 110 4.30 -9.52 -1.22
C ARG A 110 4.09 -8.01 -1.21
N SER A 111 3.50 -7.48 -2.30
CA SER A 111 3.19 -6.05 -2.46
C SER A 111 1.69 -5.84 -2.69
N ILE A 112 0.87 -6.32 -1.76
CA ILE A 112 -0.60 -6.33 -1.85
C ILE A 112 -1.27 -5.18 -1.11
N GLY A 113 -0.50 -4.17 -0.72
CA GLY A 113 -0.92 -3.03 0.10
C GLY A 113 -0.61 -3.24 1.57
N TYR A 114 -0.82 -2.19 2.34
CA TYR A 114 -0.63 -2.18 3.77
C TYR A 114 -1.99 -2.19 4.48
N TYR A 115 -2.00 -2.80 5.63
CA TYR A 115 -3.13 -2.79 6.55
C TYR A 115 -2.60 -2.36 7.91
N GLY A 116 -3.26 -1.40 8.54
CA GLY A 116 -2.86 -0.95 9.88
C GLY A 116 -2.89 -2.09 10.89
N VAL A 117 -2.08 -1.98 11.91
CA VAL A 117 -2.11 -2.89 13.07
C VAL A 117 -2.87 -2.19 14.19
N PRO A 118 -3.90 -2.83 14.80
CA PRO A 118 -4.64 -2.24 15.90
C PRO A 118 -3.75 -2.03 17.12
N LEU A 119 -3.95 -0.92 17.82
CA LEU A 119 -3.32 -0.64 19.10
C LEU A 119 -4.33 -0.89 20.23
N PRO A 120 -3.93 -1.51 21.33
CA PRO A 120 -4.81 -1.72 22.48
C PRO A 120 -5.42 -0.39 22.98
N GLY A 121 -6.72 -0.37 23.20
CA GLY A 121 -7.43 0.82 23.69
C GLY A 121 -7.70 1.92 22.67
N VAL A 122 -7.23 1.77 21.42
CA VAL A 122 -7.49 2.71 20.33
C VAL A 122 -8.50 2.12 19.35
N PRO A 123 -9.54 2.88 18.95
CA PRO A 123 -10.51 2.39 17.98
C PRO A 123 -9.83 2.03 16.65
N PHE A 124 -10.29 0.93 16.04
CA PHE A 124 -9.71 0.47 14.80
C PHE A 124 -10.79 -0.15 13.90
N GLN A 125 -10.88 0.33 12.66
CA GLN A 125 -11.85 -0.14 11.68
C GLN A 125 -11.23 -0.10 10.27
N ASP A 126 -11.44 -1.14 9.48
CA ASP A 126 -11.00 -1.23 8.08
C ASP A 126 -9.50 -0.88 7.85
N GLY A 127 -8.64 -1.32 8.79
CA GLY A 127 -7.20 -1.08 8.70
C GLY A 127 -6.75 0.33 9.09
N ARG A 128 -7.60 1.11 9.74
CA ARG A 128 -7.36 2.51 10.10
C ARG A 128 -7.92 2.85 11.49
N ILE A 129 -7.46 3.95 12.04
CA ILE A 129 -8.09 4.60 13.19
C ILE A 129 -9.23 5.48 12.66
N PRO A 130 -10.51 5.24 13.07
CA PRO A 130 -11.63 6.08 12.69
C PRO A 130 -11.38 7.52 13.13
N ASN A 131 -11.54 8.48 12.23
CA ASN A 131 -11.26 9.87 12.53
C ASN A 131 -12.04 10.83 11.63
N LEU A 132 -12.26 12.02 12.12
CA LEU A 132 -12.74 13.17 11.34
C LEU A 132 -11.63 14.21 11.30
N GLU A 133 -10.99 14.36 10.13
CA GLU A 133 -9.90 15.33 9.91
C GLU A 133 -8.77 15.22 10.94
N GLY A 134 -8.47 13.99 11.37
CA GLY A 134 -7.43 13.67 12.34
C GLY A 134 -7.88 13.54 13.79
N ARG A 135 -9.04 14.06 14.19
CA ARG A 135 -9.64 13.81 15.51
C ARG A 135 -10.17 12.39 15.56
N VAL A 136 -9.76 11.60 16.54
CA VAL A 136 -10.18 10.21 16.67
C VAL A 136 -11.63 10.09 17.12
N TRP A 137 -12.34 9.15 16.52
CA TRP A 137 -13.72 8.79 16.86
C TRP A 137 -13.80 7.31 17.18
N ASP A 138 -14.68 6.95 18.08
CA ASP A 138 -14.97 5.55 18.34
C ASP A 138 -15.86 4.96 17.23
N VAL A 139 -15.88 3.65 17.12
CA VAL A 139 -16.68 2.93 16.09
C VAL A 139 -18.17 3.12 16.28
N ASP A 140 -18.64 3.49 17.47
CA ASP A 140 -20.02 3.84 17.77
C ASP A 140 -20.39 5.29 17.42
N GLY A 141 -19.43 6.07 16.91
CA GLY A 141 -19.60 7.47 16.53
C GLY A 141 -19.41 8.46 17.68
N SER A 142 -18.96 8.04 18.85
CA SER A 142 -18.58 8.96 19.93
C SER A 142 -17.18 9.55 19.66
N SER A 143 -16.98 10.82 20.04
CA SER A 143 -15.68 11.46 19.90
C SER A 143 -14.73 11.02 21.02
N ARG A 144 -13.44 10.91 20.69
CA ARG A 144 -12.38 10.66 21.65
C ARG A 144 -11.53 11.94 21.84
N PRO A 145 -11.91 12.80 22.80
CA PRO A 145 -11.24 14.05 22.97
C PRO A 145 -9.75 13.90 23.27
N ARG A 146 -8.91 14.73 22.62
CA ARG A 146 -7.46 14.75 22.76
C ARG A 146 -6.71 13.56 22.16
N GLU A 147 -7.40 12.71 21.40
CA GLU A 147 -6.78 11.68 20.60
C GLU A 147 -6.77 12.10 19.13
N TYR A 148 -5.61 11.98 18.48
CA TYR A 148 -5.41 12.41 17.10
C TYR A 148 -4.65 11.34 16.31
N ALA A 149 -4.98 11.20 15.05
CA ALA A 149 -4.32 10.30 14.11
C ALA A 149 -3.71 11.08 12.95
N VAL A 150 -2.53 10.66 12.48
CA VAL A 150 -1.84 11.23 11.33
C VAL A 150 -1.30 10.14 10.41
N GLY A 151 -1.09 10.46 9.14
CA GLY A 151 -0.45 9.59 8.18
C GLY A 151 -1.32 8.42 7.73
N TRP A 152 -0.70 7.30 7.41
CA TRP A 152 -1.40 6.17 6.80
C TRP A 152 -2.43 5.51 7.71
N ILE A 153 -2.22 5.52 9.02
CA ILE A 153 -3.20 4.98 9.96
C ILE A 153 -4.49 5.83 10.02
N LYS A 154 -4.40 7.13 9.69
CA LYS A 154 -5.53 8.05 9.55
C LYS A 154 -6.31 7.82 8.26
N ARG A 155 -5.65 7.86 7.10
CA ARG A 155 -6.29 7.91 5.77
C ARG A 155 -6.17 6.62 4.94
N GLY A 156 -5.42 5.64 5.41
CA GLY A 156 -5.01 4.47 4.65
C GLY A 156 -3.69 4.69 3.90
N PRO A 157 -3.07 3.61 3.39
CA PRO A 157 -1.77 3.64 2.74
C PRO A 157 -1.86 4.18 1.30
N THR A 158 -2.26 5.43 1.15
CA THR A 158 -2.41 6.11 -0.14
C THR A 158 -1.57 7.40 -0.18
N GLY A 159 -1.12 7.78 -1.36
CA GLY A 159 -0.33 8.97 -1.61
C GLY A 159 1.17 8.81 -1.35
N LEU A 160 1.96 9.72 -1.92
CA LEU A 160 3.41 9.79 -1.78
C LEU A 160 3.82 10.49 -0.47
N ILE A 161 5.11 10.53 -0.19
CA ILE A 161 5.69 11.18 1.01
C ILE A 161 5.16 12.62 1.20
N GLY A 162 5.02 13.39 0.12
CA GLY A 162 4.48 14.75 0.16
C GLY A 162 3.05 14.85 0.71
N ALA A 163 2.22 13.83 0.52
CA ALA A 163 0.86 13.81 1.05
C ALA A 163 0.82 13.72 2.59
N ASN A 164 1.86 13.17 3.21
CA ASN A 164 1.96 13.08 4.67
C ASN A 164 2.12 14.46 5.32
N LYS A 165 2.77 15.41 4.64
CA LYS A 165 2.95 16.78 5.17
C LYS A 165 1.61 17.51 5.29
N SER A 166 0.80 17.51 4.24
CA SER A 166 -0.52 18.17 4.26
C SER A 166 -1.48 17.50 5.24
N ASP A 167 -1.45 16.16 5.30
CA ASP A 167 -2.25 15.38 6.23
C ASP A 167 -1.90 15.67 7.70
N ALA A 168 -0.61 15.71 8.03
CA ALA A 168 -0.15 16.07 9.36
C ALA A 168 -0.48 17.54 9.72
N THR A 169 -0.34 18.47 8.77
CA THR A 169 -0.67 19.87 8.95
C THR A 169 -2.16 20.06 9.30
N GLU A 170 -3.05 19.34 8.61
CA GLU A 170 -4.48 19.36 8.91
C GLU A 170 -4.75 18.91 10.35
N THR A 171 -4.21 17.77 10.75
CA THR A 171 -4.42 17.23 12.10
C THR A 171 -3.85 18.16 13.19
N VAL A 172 -2.63 18.70 12.98
CA VAL A 172 -2.02 19.63 13.94
C VAL A 172 -2.82 20.94 14.05
N ARG A 173 -3.37 21.44 12.95
CA ARG A 173 -4.26 22.60 13.00
C ARG A 173 -5.47 22.35 13.90
N HIS A 174 -6.14 21.21 13.74
CA HIS A 174 -7.29 20.83 14.57
C HIS A 174 -6.90 20.62 16.04
N LEU A 175 -5.73 20.04 16.31
CA LEU A 175 -5.21 19.91 17.66
C LEU A 175 -5.01 21.29 18.32
N LEU A 176 -4.44 22.25 17.60
CA LEU A 176 -4.24 23.60 18.12
C LEU A 176 -5.56 24.34 18.35
N GLU A 177 -6.55 24.17 17.47
CA GLU A 177 -7.90 24.70 17.66
C GLU A 177 -8.57 24.14 18.92
N ASP A 178 -8.47 22.84 19.14
CA ASP A 178 -9.04 22.15 20.30
C ASP A 178 -8.34 22.57 21.60
N LEU A 179 -7.01 22.78 21.56
CA LEU A 179 -6.25 23.29 22.69
C LEU A 179 -6.65 24.71 23.06
N ALA A 180 -6.95 25.55 22.07
CA ALA A 180 -7.34 26.96 22.32
C ALA A 180 -8.69 27.10 23.05
N VAL A 181 -9.56 26.09 22.93
CA VAL A 181 -10.88 26.10 23.62
C VAL A 181 -10.93 25.12 24.80
N ALA A 182 -9.89 24.33 25.00
CA ALA A 182 -9.81 23.40 26.13
C ALA A 182 -9.63 24.17 27.44
N PRO A 183 -10.36 23.83 28.51
CA PRO A 183 -10.10 24.45 29.83
C PRO A 183 -8.67 24.10 30.25
N ASP A 184 -8.02 25.11 30.87
CA ASP A 184 -6.71 24.93 31.51
C ASP A 184 -6.74 23.77 32.49
N ARG A 185 -6.15 22.67 32.08
CA ARG A 185 -5.91 21.51 32.92
C ARG A 185 -4.43 21.53 33.27
N PRO A 186 -4.06 21.53 34.55
CA PRO A 186 -2.66 21.42 34.91
C PRO A 186 -2.11 20.15 34.24
N LEU A 187 -1.00 20.30 33.52
CA LEU A 187 -0.25 19.16 32.98
C LEU A 187 0.04 18.23 34.15
N SER A 188 -0.27 16.96 33.98
CA SER A 188 0.25 15.91 34.85
C SER A 188 1.76 16.09 34.93
N ASP A 189 2.32 15.85 36.10
CA ASP A 189 3.77 15.93 36.32
C ASP A 189 4.51 15.31 35.11
N PRO A 190 5.35 16.09 34.41
CA PRO A 190 6.06 15.60 33.23
C PRO A 190 6.89 14.35 33.53
N ASP A 191 7.45 14.25 34.73
CA ASP A 191 8.26 13.10 35.13
C ASP A 191 7.40 11.84 35.34
N ALA A 192 6.19 11.99 35.88
CA ALA A 192 5.24 10.90 35.99
C ALA A 192 4.73 10.44 34.61
N LEU A 193 4.58 11.32 33.62
CA LEU A 193 4.21 10.99 32.26
C LEU A 193 5.34 10.23 31.55
N LEU A 194 6.58 10.67 31.70
CA LEU A 194 7.75 10.00 31.15
C LEU A 194 7.91 8.61 31.74
N ALA A 195 7.81 8.46 33.06
CA ALA A 195 7.88 7.17 33.73
C ALA A 195 6.80 6.18 33.24
N ALA A 196 5.55 6.64 33.07
CA ALA A 196 4.47 5.84 32.53
C ALA A 196 4.72 5.44 31.05
N THR A 197 5.34 6.33 30.26
CA THR A 197 5.70 6.04 28.87
C THR A 197 6.81 4.98 28.79
N ASP A 198 7.84 5.07 29.63
CA ASP A 198 8.93 4.13 29.70
C ASP A 198 8.45 2.74 30.15
N GLU A 199 7.51 2.68 31.10
CA GLU A 199 6.89 1.44 31.55
C GLU A 199 6.10 0.74 30.43
N VAL A 200 5.33 1.50 29.65
CA VAL A 200 4.60 0.98 28.48
C VAL A 200 5.56 0.51 27.38
N LEU A 201 6.62 1.26 27.11
CA LEU A 201 7.63 0.87 26.11
C LEU A 201 8.38 -0.40 26.55
N ALA A 202 8.76 -0.50 27.83
CA ALA A 202 9.41 -1.69 28.38
C ALA A 202 8.49 -2.93 28.32
N ALA A 203 7.21 -2.76 28.60
CA ALA A 203 6.22 -3.84 28.54
C ALA A 203 5.91 -4.32 27.11
N ASN A 204 6.17 -3.49 26.09
CA ASN A 204 5.93 -3.77 24.68
C ASN A 204 7.23 -3.91 23.86
N ALA A 205 8.40 -3.94 24.51
CA ALA A 205 9.64 -4.27 23.84
C ALA A 205 9.54 -5.70 23.29
N LEU A 206 9.43 -5.81 21.99
CA LEU A 206 9.51 -7.07 21.26
C LEU A 206 10.99 -7.48 21.23
N ASP A 207 11.27 -8.70 21.69
CA ASP A 207 12.56 -9.38 21.55
C ASP A 207 12.97 -9.54 20.08
#